data_f0b04c2eb684a109b162c05da35282c1
#
_entry.id   f0b04c2eb684a109b162c05da35282c1
#
_cell.length_a   1.000
_cell.length_b   1.000
_cell.length_c   1.000
_cell.angle_alpha   90.00
_cell.angle_beta   90.00
_cell.angle_gamma   90.00
#
_symmetry.space_group_name_H-M   'P 1'
#
loop_
_entity.id
_entity.type
_entity.pdbx_description
1 polymer ?
#
loop_
_entity_poly.entity_id
_entity_poly.type
_entity_poly.pdbx_seq_one_letter_code
_entity_poly.pdbx_strand_id
1 'polypeptide(L)'
;MESRTNYHKRKRRKRHVKKGVYIGILIISIIVLVFSLLKIFIWNKDNSDVDKLQKDIADKNVKEVKADKDKTDNVNPPENKSDDYWDYIKMDMLSVDFNELKKKNPDTVGWIKVNGTNINYPVVQTKDNDYYLNHAYDKSKNSAGWIYADYRNNMTNFDKNTIIYG
;
A
#
# COMPACT_ATOMS: atom_id res chain seq x y z
N MET A 1 -10.04 67.16 -47.99
CA MET A 1 -10.97 66.62 -46.96
C MET A 1 -10.22 65.52 -46.24
N GLU A 2 -9.49 65.85 -45.13
CA GLU A 2 -8.76 64.89 -44.32
C GLU A 2 -9.62 64.50 -43.14
N SER A 3 -9.96 63.23 -43.08
CA SER A 3 -10.63 62.58 -41.96
C SER A 3 -9.64 62.25 -40.85
N ARG A 4 -9.65 63.05 -39.77
CA ARG A 4 -8.92 62.75 -38.54
C ARG A 4 -9.67 61.69 -37.75
N THR A 5 -9.23 60.43 -37.82
CA THR A 5 -9.65 59.38 -36.91
C THR A 5 -8.94 59.52 -35.59
N ASN A 6 -9.63 60.01 -34.57
CA ASN A 6 -9.16 60.10 -33.18
C ASN A 6 -9.09 58.69 -32.57
N TYR A 7 -7.92 58.08 -32.55
CA TYR A 7 -7.65 56.81 -31.88
C TYR A 7 -7.51 57.06 -30.37
N HIS A 8 -8.60 56.93 -29.61
CA HIS A 8 -8.53 56.96 -28.14
C HIS A 8 -7.81 55.74 -27.61
N LYS A 9 -6.49 55.86 -27.35
CA LYS A 9 -5.71 54.88 -26.55
C LYS A 9 -6.31 54.81 -25.15
N ARG A 10 -7.16 53.79 -24.90
CA ARG A 10 -7.59 53.43 -23.53
C ARG A 10 -6.37 53.06 -22.71
N LYS A 11 -5.87 53.97 -21.86
CA LYS A 11 -4.84 53.67 -20.81
C LYS A 11 -5.42 52.60 -19.90
N ARG A 12 -4.95 51.34 -19.99
CA ARG A 12 -5.23 50.31 -19.02
C ARG A 12 -4.67 50.79 -17.66
N ARG A 13 -5.56 51.17 -16.73
CA ARG A 13 -5.22 51.46 -15.34
C ARG A 13 -4.66 50.20 -14.74
N LYS A 14 -3.34 50.14 -14.47
CA LYS A 14 -2.72 49.09 -13.66
C LYS A 14 -3.36 49.20 -12.27
N ARG A 15 -4.16 48.20 -11.89
CA ARG A 15 -4.70 48.10 -10.54
C ARG A 15 -3.53 47.75 -9.62
N HIS A 16 -3.05 48.70 -8.83
CA HIS A 16 -2.08 48.44 -7.76
C HIS A 16 -2.80 47.70 -6.64
N VAL A 17 -2.48 46.43 -6.47
CA VAL A 17 -2.97 45.63 -5.34
C VAL A 17 -2.35 46.23 -4.07
N LYS A 18 -3.18 46.50 -3.05
CA LYS A 18 -2.70 47.08 -1.77
C LYS A 18 -1.71 46.16 -1.10
N LYS A 19 -0.63 46.67 -0.49
CA LYS A 19 0.41 45.89 0.23
C LYS A 19 -0.17 44.86 1.21
N GLY A 20 -1.27 45.19 1.90
CA GLY A 20 -1.96 44.29 2.83
C GLY A 20 -2.49 43.01 2.17
N VAL A 21 -2.92 43.08 0.89
CA VAL A 21 -3.37 41.88 0.17
C VAL A 21 -2.21 40.93 -0.13
N TYR A 22 -1.04 41.44 -0.50
CA TYR A 22 0.16 40.62 -0.68
C TYR A 22 0.61 39.93 0.61
N ILE A 23 0.57 40.66 1.74
CA ILE A 23 0.89 40.09 3.06
C ILE A 23 -0.13 39.00 3.44
N GLY A 24 -1.42 39.23 3.19
CA GLY A 24 -2.46 38.22 3.43
C GLY A 24 -2.25 36.94 2.61
N ILE A 25 -1.95 37.06 1.32
CA ILE A 25 -1.65 35.92 0.44
C ILE A 25 -0.40 35.17 0.94
N LEU A 26 0.66 35.90 1.34
CA LEU A 26 1.90 35.30 1.85
C LEU A 26 1.63 34.51 3.13
N ILE A 27 0.87 35.04 4.09
CA ILE A 27 0.52 34.34 5.33
C ILE A 27 -0.27 33.04 5.01
N ILE A 28 -1.27 33.12 4.14
CA ILE A 28 -2.05 31.94 3.72
C ILE A 28 -1.14 30.92 3.06
N SER A 29 -0.23 31.32 2.18
CA SER A 29 0.73 30.41 1.53
C SER A 29 1.63 29.71 2.53
N ILE A 30 2.10 30.41 3.57
CA ILE A 30 2.92 29.83 4.65
C ILE A 30 2.11 28.81 5.45
N ILE A 31 0.85 29.12 5.79
CA ILE A 31 -0.03 28.20 6.52
C ILE A 31 -0.26 26.91 5.71
N VAL A 32 -0.56 27.02 4.41
CA VAL A 32 -0.73 25.87 3.51
C VAL A 32 0.54 25.05 3.41
N LEU A 33 1.70 25.71 3.30
CA LEU A 33 2.99 25.04 3.23
C LEU A 33 3.28 24.25 4.52
N VAL A 34 3.11 24.86 5.68
CA VAL A 34 3.31 24.19 6.99
C VAL A 34 2.35 23.00 7.13
N PHE A 35 1.08 23.17 6.77
CA PHE A 35 0.10 22.09 6.80
C PHE A 35 0.50 20.93 5.89
N SER A 36 0.99 21.21 4.67
CA SER A 36 1.46 20.21 3.72
C SER A 36 2.67 19.44 4.25
N LEU A 37 3.64 20.15 4.84
CA LEU A 37 4.82 19.52 5.45
C LEU A 37 4.45 18.60 6.62
N LEU A 38 3.50 19.02 7.47
CA LEU A 38 2.99 18.20 8.56
C LEU A 38 2.31 16.92 8.03
N LYS A 39 1.53 17.02 6.96
CA LYS A 39 0.90 15.86 6.32
C LYS A 39 1.93 14.88 5.76
N ILE A 40 2.97 15.37 5.08
CA ILE A 40 4.06 14.54 4.57
C ILE A 40 4.81 13.85 5.72
N PHE A 41 5.07 14.57 6.82
CA PHE A 41 5.73 13.99 7.98
C PHE A 41 4.92 12.87 8.63
N ILE A 42 3.61 13.07 8.83
CA ILE A 42 2.71 12.05 9.36
C ILE A 42 2.68 10.83 8.43
N TRP A 43 2.54 11.04 7.12
CA TRP A 43 2.53 9.96 6.13
C TRP A 43 3.84 9.13 6.14
N ASN A 44 4.99 9.80 6.18
CA ASN A 44 6.29 9.11 6.28
C ASN A 44 6.42 8.30 7.57
N LYS A 45 5.92 8.85 8.68
CA LYS A 45 5.90 8.13 9.97
C LYS A 45 5.02 6.88 9.88
N ASP A 46 3.81 7.02 9.39
CA ASP A 46 2.83 5.94 9.24
C ASP A 46 3.42 4.79 8.38
N ASN A 47 4.04 5.10 7.23
CA ASN A 47 4.71 4.12 6.39
C ASN A 47 5.85 3.40 7.13
N SER A 48 6.70 4.15 7.84
CA SER A 48 7.80 3.57 8.61
C SER A 48 7.31 2.64 9.73
N ASP A 49 6.19 2.97 10.36
CA ASP A 49 5.61 2.16 11.43
C ASP A 49 5.00 0.86 10.85
N VAL A 50 4.37 0.91 9.68
CA VAL A 50 3.90 -0.29 8.95
C VAL A 50 5.07 -1.20 8.57
N ASP A 51 6.15 -0.64 8.01
CA ASP A 51 7.34 -1.42 7.63
C ASP A 51 7.99 -2.14 8.82
N LYS A 52 8.10 -1.45 9.97
CA LYS A 52 8.62 -2.05 11.21
C LYS A 52 7.72 -3.15 11.72
N LEU A 53 6.41 -2.91 11.74
CA LEU A 53 5.42 -3.87 12.19
C LEU A 53 5.44 -5.12 11.30
N GLN A 54 5.51 -4.95 9.99
CA GLN A 54 5.59 -6.05 9.02
C GLN A 54 6.84 -6.90 9.25
N LYS A 55 8.02 -6.27 9.40
CA LYS A 55 9.27 -6.99 9.67
C LYS A 55 9.21 -7.76 10.99
N ASP A 56 8.74 -7.13 12.06
CA ASP A 56 8.59 -7.78 13.38
C ASP A 56 7.66 -9.00 13.30
N ILE A 57 6.57 -8.90 12.56
CA ILE A 57 5.62 -9.99 12.35
C ILE A 57 6.26 -11.11 11.53
N ALA A 58 6.92 -10.77 10.42
CA ALA A 58 7.58 -11.76 9.55
C ALA A 58 8.68 -12.51 10.29
N ASP A 59 9.58 -11.81 10.96
CA ASP A 59 10.71 -12.39 11.68
C ASP A 59 10.28 -13.36 12.80
N LYS A 60 9.16 -13.06 13.46
CA LYS A 60 8.66 -13.87 14.59
C LYS A 60 7.82 -15.07 14.17
N ASN A 61 7.08 -14.97 13.08
CA ASN A 61 6.03 -15.95 12.77
C ASN A 61 6.27 -16.72 11.46
N VAL A 62 7.31 -16.39 10.69
CA VAL A 62 7.59 -17.05 9.41
C VAL A 62 8.93 -17.72 9.43
N LYS A 63 8.96 -18.98 9.00
CA LYS A 63 10.19 -19.74 8.77
C LYS A 63 10.20 -20.26 7.34
N GLU A 64 11.33 -20.07 6.66
CA GLU A 64 11.54 -20.72 5.37
C GLU A 64 11.87 -22.19 5.61
N VAL A 65 11.05 -23.06 5.05
CA VAL A 65 11.29 -24.51 5.05
C VAL A 65 11.85 -24.85 3.68
N LYS A 66 13.12 -25.25 3.64
CA LYS A 66 13.75 -25.71 2.40
C LYS A 66 12.97 -26.87 1.82
N ALA A 67 12.68 -26.80 0.53
CA ALA A 67 12.10 -27.92 -0.18
C ALA A 67 13.02 -29.14 -0.02
N ASP A 68 12.44 -30.28 0.39
CA ASP A 68 13.17 -31.55 0.56
C ASP A 68 13.51 -32.07 -0.85
N LYS A 69 14.71 -31.72 -1.33
CA LYS A 69 15.18 -32.10 -2.67
C LYS A 69 15.15 -33.60 -2.91
N ASP A 70 15.34 -34.41 -1.87
CA ASP A 70 15.36 -35.88 -1.97
C ASP A 70 13.96 -36.47 -2.27
N LYS A 71 12.87 -35.78 -1.97
CA LYS A 71 11.51 -36.25 -2.26
C LYS A 71 11.00 -35.87 -3.64
N THR A 72 11.61 -34.87 -4.27
CA THR A 72 11.22 -34.41 -5.61
C THR A 72 11.93 -35.14 -6.73
N ASP A 73 13.08 -35.76 -6.47
CA ASP A 73 13.87 -36.48 -7.50
C ASP A 73 13.21 -37.79 -7.98
N ASN A 74 12.21 -38.30 -7.26
CA ASN A 74 11.46 -39.51 -7.62
C ASN A 74 10.08 -39.25 -8.29
N VAL A 75 9.72 -38.02 -8.51
CA VAL A 75 8.47 -37.67 -9.22
C VAL A 75 8.80 -37.47 -10.70
N ASN A 76 8.52 -38.50 -11.52
CA ASN A 76 8.60 -38.34 -12.97
C ASN A 76 7.65 -37.20 -13.38
N PRO A 77 8.16 -36.16 -14.07
CA PRO A 77 7.30 -35.05 -14.53
C PRO A 77 6.21 -35.61 -15.46
N PRO A 78 4.95 -35.19 -15.28
CA PRO A 78 3.94 -35.45 -16.30
C PRO A 78 4.37 -34.76 -17.60
N GLU A 79 4.35 -35.51 -18.72
CA GLU A 79 4.89 -35.12 -20.03
C GLU A 79 4.45 -33.77 -20.61
N ASN A 80 3.51 -33.05 -19.95
CA ASN A 80 2.87 -31.83 -20.42
C ASN A 80 3.05 -30.61 -19.48
N LYS A 81 4.03 -30.59 -18.57
CA LYS A 81 4.26 -29.45 -17.68
C LYS A 81 5.51 -28.66 -18.11
N SER A 82 5.39 -27.33 -18.14
CA SER A 82 6.52 -26.43 -18.45
C SER A 82 7.60 -26.48 -17.36
N ASP A 83 8.82 -26.11 -17.71
CA ASP A 83 9.93 -25.97 -16.75
C ASP A 83 9.58 -25.03 -15.59
N ASP A 84 8.81 -23.97 -15.86
CA ASP A 84 8.31 -23.03 -14.84
C ASP A 84 7.47 -23.71 -13.76
N TYR A 85 6.71 -24.78 -14.09
CA TYR A 85 5.94 -25.55 -13.12
C TYR A 85 6.85 -26.31 -12.16
N TRP A 86 7.95 -26.87 -12.64
CA TRP A 86 8.90 -27.60 -11.83
C TRP A 86 9.72 -26.69 -10.94
N ASP A 87 10.08 -25.52 -11.43
CA ASP A 87 10.72 -24.48 -10.63
C ASP A 87 9.81 -24.00 -9.51
N TYR A 88 8.51 -23.92 -9.75
CA TYR A 88 7.51 -23.60 -8.71
C TYR A 88 7.43 -24.68 -7.63
N ILE A 89 7.44 -25.97 -7.98
CA ILE A 89 7.40 -27.08 -7.02
C ILE A 89 8.69 -27.14 -6.17
N LYS A 90 9.82 -26.70 -6.72
CA LYS A 90 11.11 -26.65 -6.04
C LYS A 90 11.31 -25.41 -5.17
N MET A 91 10.33 -24.48 -5.16
CA MET A 91 10.40 -23.29 -4.30
C MET A 91 10.36 -23.66 -2.81
N ASP A 92 11.19 -22.97 -2.04
CA ASP A 92 11.14 -23.08 -0.58
C ASP A 92 9.76 -22.66 -0.08
N MET A 93 9.15 -23.49 0.75
CA MET A 93 7.83 -23.22 1.32
C MET A 93 7.96 -22.35 2.57
N LEU A 94 6.92 -21.58 2.85
CA LEU A 94 6.81 -20.81 4.09
C LEU A 94 6.05 -21.63 5.13
N SER A 95 6.62 -21.77 6.30
CA SER A 95 5.90 -22.20 7.49
C SER A 95 5.50 -20.95 8.27
N VAL A 96 4.20 -20.72 8.40
CA VAL A 96 3.63 -19.54 9.06
C VAL A 96 2.85 -19.98 10.29
N ASP A 97 3.15 -19.39 11.45
CA ASP A 97 2.40 -19.65 12.69
C ASP A 97 1.12 -18.81 12.73
N PHE A 98 0.06 -19.33 12.11
CA PHE A 98 -1.26 -18.68 12.11
C PHE A 98 -1.91 -18.62 13.49
N ASN A 99 -1.54 -19.50 14.44
CA ASN A 99 -2.10 -19.44 15.78
C ASN A 99 -1.61 -18.20 16.52
N GLU A 100 -0.31 -17.91 16.44
CA GLU A 100 0.25 -16.69 17.04
C GLU A 100 -0.23 -15.43 16.32
N LEU A 101 -0.36 -15.48 15.00
CA LEU A 101 -0.90 -14.35 14.22
C LEU A 101 -2.34 -14.03 14.60
N LYS A 102 -3.20 -15.05 14.71
CA LYS A 102 -4.62 -14.87 15.09
C LYS A 102 -4.82 -14.42 16.52
N LYS A 103 -3.90 -14.73 17.44
CA LYS A 103 -3.91 -14.15 18.80
C LYS A 103 -3.71 -12.64 18.76
N LYS A 104 -2.82 -12.16 17.88
CA LYS A 104 -2.56 -10.72 17.70
C LYS A 104 -3.67 -10.02 16.93
N ASN A 105 -4.11 -10.63 15.82
CA ASN A 105 -5.19 -10.13 15.00
C ASN A 105 -6.08 -11.29 14.49
N PRO A 106 -7.28 -11.46 15.07
CA PRO A 106 -8.22 -12.50 14.65
C PRO A 106 -8.66 -12.44 13.19
N ASP A 107 -8.54 -11.25 12.56
CA ASP A 107 -8.90 -11.04 11.16
C ASP A 107 -7.87 -11.65 10.18
N THR A 108 -6.80 -12.28 10.69
CA THR A 108 -5.78 -12.90 9.84
C THR A 108 -6.35 -14.13 9.12
N VAL A 109 -6.28 -14.11 7.80
CA VAL A 109 -6.82 -15.17 6.93
C VAL A 109 -5.78 -15.83 6.05
N GLY A 110 -4.59 -15.23 5.89
CA GLY A 110 -3.56 -15.75 5.01
C GLY A 110 -2.22 -15.06 5.17
N TRP A 111 -1.29 -15.44 4.31
CA TRP A 111 0.02 -14.82 4.17
C TRP A 111 0.34 -14.66 2.69
N ILE A 112 0.89 -13.51 2.30
CA ILE A 112 1.37 -13.27 0.95
C ILE A 112 2.86 -12.95 0.96
N LYS A 113 3.63 -13.66 0.14
CA LYS A 113 5.02 -13.34 -0.18
C LYS A 113 5.19 -13.34 -1.69
N VAL A 114 5.85 -12.32 -2.21
CA VAL A 114 6.19 -12.23 -3.63
C VAL A 114 7.70 -12.19 -3.74
N ASN A 115 8.28 -13.26 -4.32
CA ASN A 115 9.72 -13.39 -4.47
C ASN A 115 10.30 -12.26 -5.33
N GLY A 116 11.47 -11.75 -4.94
CA GLY A 116 12.12 -10.63 -5.61
C GLY A 116 11.54 -9.25 -5.27
N THR A 117 10.61 -9.19 -4.30
CA THR A 117 10.01 -7.95 -3.81
C THR A 117 10.04 -7.87 -2.29
N ASN A 118 9.64 -6.71 -1.73
CA ASN A 118 9.46 -6.53 -0.29
C ASN A 118 8.09 -7.01 0.21
N ILE A 119 7.27 -7.62 -0.65
CA ILE A 119 5.93 -8.10 -0.27
C ILE A 119 6.07 -9.39 0.52
N ASN A 120 5.82 -9.31 1.83
CA ASN A 120 5.89 -10.42 2.78
C ASN A 120 5.01 -10.10 4.00
N TYR A 121 3.69 -10.28 3.87
CA TYR A 121 2.70 -9.75 4.80
C TYR A 121 1.64 -10.78 5.20
N PRO A 122 1.14 -10.75 6.45
CA PRO A 122 -0.12 -11.39 6.78
C PRO A 122 -1.27 -10.67 6.06
N VAL A 123 -2.16 -11.44 5.47
CA VAL A 123 -3.40 -10.97 4.85
C VAL A 123 -4.51 -11.03 5.87
N VAL A 124 -5.25 -9.95 6.01
CA VAL A 124 -6.40 -9.83 6.89
C VAL A 124 -7.70 -9.75 6.09
N GLN A 125 -8.83 -10.04 6.73
CA GLN A 125 -10.16 -9.91 6.12
C GLN A 125 -11.17 -9.48 7.17
N THR A 126 -11.99 -8.47 6.86
CA THR A 126 -13.13 -8.04 7.67
C THR A 126 -14.44 -8.25 6.93
N LYS A 127 -15.53 -7.76 7.50
CA LYS A 127 -16.87 -7.76 6.88
C LYS A 127 -17.06 -6.68 5.79
N ASP A 128 -16.07 -5.82 5.58
CA ASP A 128 -16.08 -4.72 4.61
C ASP A 128 -14.68 -4.52 4.02
N ASN A 129 -14.56 -3.67 3.00
CA ASN A 129 -13.30 -3.32 2.36
C ASN A 129 -12.75 -1.94 2.80
N ASP A 130 -13.32 -1.33 3.87
CA ASP A 130 -13.00 0.04 4.27
C ASP A 130 -12.06 0.09 5.48
N TYR A 131 -12.18 -0.87 6.40
CA TYR A 131 -11.47 -0.83 7.68
C TYR A 131 -9.96 -0.74 7.52
N TYR A 132 -9.36 -1.64 6.73
CA TYR A 132 -7.91 -1.72 6.55
C TYR A 132 -7.33 -0.72 5.54
N LEU A 133 -8.15 0.16 4.97
CA LEU A 133 -7.66 1.31 4.20
C LEU A 133 -6.90 2.33 5.08
N ASN A 134 -7.22 2.36 6.39
CA ASN A 134 -6.65 3.32 7.31
C ASN A 134 -6.33 2.75 8.70
N HIS A 135 -6.14 1.42 8.78
CA HIS A 135 -5.71 0.72 9.99
C HIS A 135 -4.59 -0.26 9.67
N ALA A 136 -3.56 -0.30 10.51
CA ALA A 136 -2.48 -1.27 10.44
C ALA A 136 -2.92 -2.66 10.94
N TYR A 137 -2.04 -3.65 10.86
CA TYR A 137 -2.30 -5.02 11.31
C TYR A 137 -2.72 -5.12 12.79
N ASP A 138 -2.15 -4.31 13.66
CA ASP A 138 -2.47 -4.24 15.08
C ASP A 138 -3.76 -3.46 15.38
N LYS A 139 -4.50 -3.09 14.32
CA LYS A 139 -5.75 -2.30 14.36
C LYS A 139 -5.54 -0.84 14.81
N SER A 140 -4.31 -0.38 14.93
CA SER A 140 -4.01 1.03 15.15
C SER A 140 -4.36 1.86 13.90
N LYS A 141 -4.77 3.11 14.12
CA LYS A 141 -5.05 4.01 13.02
C LYS A 141 -3.76 4.38 12.28
N ASN A 142 -3.72 4.13 10.98
CA ASN A 142 -2.55 4.37 10.15
C ASN A 142 -3.00 4.69 8.71
N SER A 143 -2.49 5.77 8.14
CA SER A 143 -2.88 6.23 6.80
C SER A 143 -2.34 5.38 5.66
N ALA A 144 -1.35 4.52 5.91
CA ALA A 144 -0.85 3.57 4.92
C ALA A 144 -1.76 2.35 4.78
N GLY A 145 -2.59 2.05 5.79
CA GLY A 145 -3.46 0.88 5.78
C GLY A 145 -2.72 -0.44 5.97
N TRP A 146 -3.33 -1.54 5.55
CA TRP A 146 -2.76 -2.88 5.56
C TRP A 146 -3.26 -3.71 4.39
N ILE A 147 -2.54 -4.79 4.03
CA ILE A 147 -2.95 -5.73 2.97
C ILE A 147 -4.15 -6.56 3.46
N TYR A 148 -5.24 -6.54 2.69
CA TYR A 148 -6.47 -7.23 3.07
C TYR A 148 -7.16 -7.93 1.87
N ALA A 149 -7.85 -9.02 2.15
CA ALA A 149 -8.67 -9.72 1.17
C ALA A 149 -10.06 -9.07 1.06
N ASP A 150 -10.63 -9.06 -0.13
CA ASP A 150 -12.01 -8.62 -0.34
C ASP A 150 -12.96 -9.41 0.57
N TYR A 151 -13.88 -8.70 1.25
CA TYR A 151 -14.79 -9.32 2.22
C TYR A 151 -15.68 -10.42 1.63
N ARG A 152 -15.87 -10.44 0.31
CA ARG A 152 -16.65 -11.45 -0.43
C ARG A 152 -15.88 -12.72 -0.72
N ASN A 153 -14.56 -12.69 -0.63
CA ASN A 153 -13.73 -13.84 -0.93
C ASN A 153 -13.87 -14.94 0.13
N ASN A 154 -13.94 -16.19 -0.33
CA ASN A 154 -13.79 -17.34 0.54
C ASN A 154 -12.29 -17.69 0.68
N MET A 155 -11.70 -17.30 1.80
CA MET A 155 -10.27 -17.53 2.07
C MET A 155 -9.96 -18.95 2.57
N THR A 156 -10.97 -19.79 2.82
CA THR A 156 -10.77 -21.18 3.23
C THR A 156 -10.58 -22.12 2.03
N ASN A 157 -11.42 -21.96 1.01
CA ASN A 157 -11.43 -22.85 -0.16
C ASN A 157 -10.98 -22.13 -1.44
N PHE A 158 -10.65 -20.88 -1.36
CA PHE A 158 -10.37 -19.96 -2.46
C PHE A 158 -11.44 -19.97 -3.56
N ASP A 159 -11.87 -18.80 -3.94
CA ASP A 159 -12.75 -18.61 -5.09
C ASP A 159 -11.94 -18.74 -6.39
N LYS A 160 -12.64 -18.88 -7.53
CA LYS A 160 -12.00 -18.83 -8.86
C LYS A 160 -11.22 -17.53 -9.10
N ASN A 161 -11.63 -16.47 -8.41
CA ASN A 161 -10.95 -15.16 -8.42
C ASN A 161 -10.91 -14.63 -6.99
N THR A 162 -9.72 -14.56 -6.41
CA THR A 162 -9.47 -14.01 -5.07
C THR A 162 -8.80 -12.67 -5.21
N ILE A 163 -9.39 -11.63 -4.64
CA ILE A 163 -8.91 -10.25 -4.73
C ILE A 163 -8.25 -9.88 -3.39
N ILE A 164 -7.01 -9.37 -3.47
CA ILE A 164 -6.25 -8.84 -2.34
C ILE A 164 -5.91 -7.40 -2.68
N TYR A 165 -6.15 -6.51 -1.74
CA TYR A 165 -5.84 -5.07 -1.80
C TYR A 165 -4.65 -4.75 -0.91
N GLY A 166 -3.91 -3.66 -1.29
CA GLY A 166 -2.75 -3.19 -0.53
C GLY A 166 -2.06 -1.99 -1.16
#